data_e1f1eab6ac1baa9cc73473c969a3730e
#
_entry.id   e1f1eab6ac1baa9cc73473c969a3730e
#
_cell.length_a   1.000
_cell.length_b   1.000
_cell.length_c   1.000
_cell.angle_alpha   90.00
_cell.angle_beta   90.00
_cell.angle_gamma   90.00
#
_symmetry.space_group_name_H-M   'P 1'
#
loop_
_entity.id
_entity.type
_entity.pdbx_description
1 polymer ?
#
loop_
_entity_poly.entity_id
_entity_poly.type
_entity_poly.pdbx_seq_one_letter_code
_entity_poly.pdbx_strand_id
1 'polypeptide(L)'
;MLLCCSIYAEQINFQVQLNDKDIGFHEFNVQNDTISNKAQFDVKLWFIPAYKYRHTATEVYKDNCLIQLESETQDGADFFELSSLADSAFFKIKVNDKDYNHPACSQTFRYWDIQFTEQNLAINPQDGEIFKLTFIKDEDEEVKTKTNTFLANKYTLRAINDQDEKFHIELWYEQKSKKWIKLKSYLKDDNVITYILND
;
A
#
# COMPACT_ATOMS: atom_id res chain seq x y z
N MET A 1 13.13 -35.31 14.40
CA MET A 1 13.62 -33.93 14.47
C MET A 1 12.49 -33.05 13.96
N LEU A 2 11.70 -32.46 14.88
CA LEU A 2 10.63 -31.53 14.47
C LEU A 2 11.29 -30.21 14.07
N LEU A 3 11.23 -29.86 12.79
CA LEU A 3 11.51 -28.50 12.34
C LEU A 3 10.38 -27.61 12.91
N CYS A 4 10.72 -26.81 13.91
CA CYS A 4 9.86 -25.74 14.39
C CYS A 4 9.83 -24.67 13.28
N CYS A 5 8.78 -24.66 12.47
CA CYS A 5 8.55 -23.59 11.49
C CYS A 5 8.18 -22.35 12.32
N SER A 6 9.11 -21.43 12.49
CA SER A 6 8.85 -20.14 13.15
C SER A 6 7.82 -19.41 12.30
N ILE A 7 6.62 -19.22 12.82
CA ILE A 7 5.62 -18.35 12.21
C ILE A 7 6.16 -16.92 12.36
N TYR A 8 6.54 -16.30 11.26
CA TYR A 8 6.88 -14.89 11.24
C TYR A 8 5.57 -14.10 11.15
N ALA A 9 5.32 -13.28 12.15
CA ALA A 9 4.19 -12.36 12.16
C ALA A 9 4.69 -10.96 12.52
N GLU A 10 4.41 -9.98 11.67
CA GLU A 10 4.72 -8.58 11.91
C GLU A 10 3.47 -7.73 11.77
N GLN A 11 3.23 -6.86 12.75
CA GLN A 11 2.19 -5.84 12.69
C GLN A 11 2.86 -4.49 12.45
N ILE A 12 2.38 -3.77 11.44
CA ILE A 12 2.87 -2.43 11.07
C ILE A 12 1.68 -1.49 11.10
N ASN A 13 1.76 -0.46 11.94
CA ASN A 13 0.66 0.50 12.14
C ASN A 13 1.13 1.89 11.76
N PHE A 14 0.33 2.58 10.96
CA PHE A 14 0.60 3.97 10.57
C PHE A 14 -0.50 4.89 11.07
N GLN A 15 -0.10 6.02 11.61
CA GLN A 15 -0.95 7.20 11.70
C GLN A 15 -0.99 7.88 10.34
N VAL A 16 -2.19 8.26 9.89
CA VAL A 16 -2.39 8.91 8.59
C VAL A 16 -2.88 10.33 8.78
N GLN A 17 -2.23 11.24 8.07
CA GLN A 17 -2.48 12.68 8.14
C GLN A 17 -2.80 13.23 6.74
N LEU A 18 -3.65 14.24 6.68
CA LEU A 18 -3.87 15.10 5.51
C LEU A 18 -3.43 16.51 5.88
N ASN A 19 -2.39 17.02 5.18
CA ASN A 19 -1.81 18.34 5.47
C ASN A 19 -1.52 18.53 6.97
N ASP A 20 -0.79 17.55 7.56
CA ASP A 20 -0.39 17.49 8.97
C ASP A 20 -1.55 17.36 9.99
N LYS A 21 -2.79 17.13 9.53
CA LYS A 21 -3.93 16.85 10.41
C LYS A 21 -4.26 15.36 10.40
N ASP A 22 -4.36 14.77 11.58
CA ASP A 22 -4.74 13.37 11.73
C ASP A 22 -6.12 13.10 11.14
N ILE A 23 -6.19 12.10 10.24
CA ILE A 23 -7.42 11.68 9.60
C ILE A 23 -7.74 10.20 9.84
N GLY A 24 -6.80 9.43 10.39
CA GLY A 24 -7.04 8.02 10.66
C GLY A 24 -5.78 7.17 10.73
N PHE A 25 -5.91 5.93 10.33
CA PHE A 25 -4.84 4.93 10.43
C PHE A 25 -4.83 3.97 9.24
N HIS A 26 -3.70 3.28 9.06
CA HIS A 26 -3.53 2.13 8.19
C HIS A 26 -2.71 1.06 8.90
N GLU A 27 -3.26 -0.14 9.03
CA GLU A 27 -2.66 -1.28 9.72
C GLU A 27 -2.38 -2.40 8.71
N PHE A 28 -1.21 -3.03 8.85
CA PHE A 28 -0.81 -4.21 8.10
C PHE A 28 -0.47 -5.32 9.07
N ASN A 29 -0.92 -6.52 8.75
CA ASN A 29 -0.57 -7.74 9.46
C ASN A 29 0.05 -8.71 8.46
N VAL A 30 1.35 -8.90 8.57
CA VAL A 30 2.13 -9.78 7.70
C VAL A 30 2.34 -11.10 8.41
N GLN A 31 1.79 -12.20 7.87
CA GLN A 31 1.94 -13.54 8.42
C GLN A 31 2.43 -14.49 7.33
N ASN A 32 3.72 -14.80 7.32
CA ASN A 32 4.36 -15.55 6.25
C ASN A 32 4.05 -14.93 4.87
N ASP A 33 3.34 -15.67 4.02
CA ASP A 33 2.97 -15.26 2.65
C ASP A 33 1.60 -14.58 2.57
N THR A 34 0.93 -14.37 3.71
CA THR A 34 -0.39 -13.72 3.77
C THR A 34 -0.27 -12.36 4.42
N ILE A 35 -0.80 -11.36 3.74
CA ILE A 35 -0.85 -9.99 4.23
C ILE A 35 -2.31 -9.56 4.30
N SER A 36 -2.74 -9.10 5.47
CA SER A 36 -4.01 -8.41 5.62
C SER A 36 -3.77 -6.95 5.99
N ASN A 37 -4.54 -6.06 5.41
CA ASN A 37 -4.46 -4.65 5.75
C ASN A 37 -5.85 -4.05 5.99
N LYS A 38 -5.87 -2.97 6.76
CA LYS A 38 -7.07 -2.20 7.07
C LYS A 38 -6.72 -0.72 7.17
N ALA A 39 -7.37 0.10 6.33
CA ALA A 39 -7.26 1.55 6.39
C ALA A 39 -8.60 2.20 6.71
N GLN A 40 -8.55 3.25 7.51
CA GLN A 40 -9.70 4.05 7.86
C GLN A 40 -9.31 5.52 7.95
N PHE A 41 -9.91 6.35 7.09
CA PHE A 41 -9.72 7.80 7.09
C PHE A 41 -11.06 8.52 7.19
N ASP A 42 -11.13 9.56 8.02
CA ASP A 42 -12.28 10.43 8.21
C ASP A 42 -11.83 11.88 8.11
N VAL A 43 -12.09 12.51 6.97
CA VAL A 43 -11.83 13.94 6.77
C VAL A 43 -13.08 14.72 7.12
N LYS A 44 -12.94 15.70 8.01
CA LYS A 44 -14.03 16.57 8.46
C LYS A 44 -13.76 17.98 8.01
N LEU A 45 -14.77 18.63 7.46
CA LEU A 45 -14.79 20.06 7.22
C LEU A 45 -15.66 20.72 8.30
N TRP A 46 -15.02 21.43 9.25
CA TRP A 46 -15.64 21.91 10.48
C TRP A 46 -16.16 20.71 11.31
N PHE A 47 -17.47 20.56 11.45
CA PHE A 47 -18.10 19.44 12.18
C PHE A 47 -18.83 18.45 11.25
N ILE A 48 -18.73 18.66 9.92
CA ILE A 48 -19.43 17.87 8.92
C ILE A 48 -18.46 16.84 8.33
N PRO A 49 -18.80 15.53 8.28
CA PRO A 49 -17.99 14.55 7.55
C PRO A 49 -17.95 14.93 6.07
N ALA A 50 -16.78 15.26 5.56
CA ALA A 50 -16.60 15.68 4.17
C ALA A 50 -16.19 14.50 3.29
N TYR A 51 -15.41 13.55 3.85
CA TYR A 51 -14.93 12.39 3.10
C TYR A 51 -14.67 11.24 4.06
N LYS A 52 -15.01 10.03 3.64
CA LYS A 52 -14.73 8.78 4.34
C LYS A 52 -14.05 7.81 3.42
N TYR A 53 -12.98 7.19 3.91
CA TYR A 53 -12.29 6.12 3.24
C TYR A 53 -12.21 4.91 4.17
N ARG A 54 -12.57 3.75 3.63
CA ARG A 54 -12.46 2.45 4.31
C ARG A 54 -11.91 1.47 3.31
N HIS A 55 -10.87 0.77 3.71
CA HIS A 55 -10.28 -0.27 2.87
C HIS A 55 -9.86 -1.44 3.73
N THR A 56 -10.17 -2.63 3.26
CA THR A 56 -9.63 -3.89 3.78
C THR A 56 -9.16 -4.72 2.62
N ALA A 57 -8.01 -5.37 2.76
CA ALA A 57 -7.55 -6.33 1.77
C ALA A 57 -6.84 -7.51 2.43
N THR A 58 -6.91 -8.65 1.75
CA THR A 58 -6.12 -9.85 2.04
C THR A 58 -5.41 -10.27 0.76
N GLU A 59 -4.11 -10.40 0.86
CA GLU A 59 -3.20 -10.76 -0.22
C GLU A 59 -2.45 -12.02 0.14
N VAL A 60 -2.38 -12.99 -0.77
CA VAL A 60 -1.60 -14.22 -0.59
C VAL A 60 -0.55 -14.30 -1.69
N TYR A 61 0.69 -14.50 -1.29
CA TYR A 61 1.83 -14.63 -2.19
C TYR A 61 2.38 -16.04 -2.19
N LYS A 62 2.98 -16.45 -3.30
CA LYS A 62 3.76 -17.66 -3.44
C LYS A 62 4.92 -17.38 -4.39
N ASP A 63 6.14 -17.73 -3.97
CA ASP A 63 7.35 -17.49 -4.77
C ASP A 63 7.43 -16.03 -5.28
N ASN A 64 7.09 -15.09 -4.41
CA ASN A 64 7.03 -13.64 -4.68
C ASN A 64 5.95 -13.21 -5.72
N CYS A 65 5.04 -14.09 -6.12
CA CYS A 65 3.92 -13.80 -7.02
C CYS A 65 2.61 -13.72 -6.22
N LEU A 66 1.78 -12.73 -6.52
CA LEU A 66 0.43 -12.64 -5.97
C LEU A 66 -0.41 -13.79 -6.54
N ILE A 67 -0.99 -14.63 -5.67
CA ILE A 67 -1.84 -15.74 -6.06
C ILE A 67 -3.31 -15.55 -5.67
N GLN A 68 -3.57 -14.67 -4.70
CA GLN A 68 -4.92 -14.30 -4.28
C GLN A 68 -4.92 -12.86 -3.79
N LEU A 69 -5.97 -12.12 -4.15
CA LEU A 69 -6.28 -10.78 -3.67
C LEU A 69 -7.79 -10.67 -3.48
N GLU A 70 -8.18 -10.30 -2.28
CA GLU A 70 -9.56 -9.97 -1.94
C GLU A 70 -9.55 -8.61 -1.26
N SER A 71 -10.41 -7.69 -1.67
CA SER A 71 -10.52 -6.39 -1.03
C SER A 71 -11.92 -5.80 -1.12
N GLU A 72 -12.21 -4.95 -0.13
CA GLU A 72 -13.38 -4.08 -0.11
C GLU A 72 -12.89 -2.65 0.13
N THR A 73 -13.35 -1.73 -0.71
CA THR A 73 -12.98 -0.32 -0.62
C THR A 73 -14.23 0.55 -0.72
N GLN A 74 -14.42 1.42 0.27
CA GLN A 74 -15.31 2.56 0.19
C GLN A 74 -14.46 3.83 0.05
N ASP A 75 -14.56 4.52 -1.07
CA ASP A 75 -13.89 5.77 -1.39
C ASP A 75 -14.91 6.88 -1.58
N GLY A 76 -15.20 7.61 -0.49
CA GLY A 76 -16.31 8.55 -0.48
C GLY A 76 -17.65 7.87 -0.74
N ALA A 77 -18.24 8.12 -1.91
CA ALA A 77 -19.49 7.52 -2.35
C ALA A 77 -19.29 6.24 -3.19
N ASP A 78 -18.07 6.01 -3.69
CA ASP A 78 -17.76 4.86 -4.52
C ASP A 78 -17.48 3.63 -3.67
N PHE A 79 -17.86 2.46 -4.18
CA PHE A 79 -17.65 1.17 -3.53
C PHE A 79 -17.07 0.17 -4.53
N PHE A 80 -15.97 -0.48 -4.13
CA PHE A 80 -15.29 -1.51 -4.90
C PHE A 80 -15.20 -2.77 -4.06
N GLU A 81 -15.67 -3.88 -4.62
CA GLU A 81 -15.44 -5.23 -4.12
C GLU A 81 -14.58 -5.97 -5.14
N LEU A 82 -13.44 -6.45 -4.68
CA LEU A 82 -12.45 -7.09 -5.53
C LEU A 82 -12.21 -8.52 -5.07
N SER A 83 -12.26 -9.45 -6.01
CA SER A 83 -11.83 -10.83 -5.83
C SER A 83 -10.94 -11.27 -6.98
N SER A 84 -10.00 -12.16 -6.70
CA SER A 84 -9.06 -12.64 -7.71
C SER A 84 -8.96 -14.15 -7.72
N LEU A 85 -8.55 -14.67 -8.88
CA LEU A 85 -8.22 -16.07 -9.08
C LEU A 85 -6.95 -16.15 -9.92
N ALA A 86 -5.89 -16.72 -9.37
CA ALA A 86 -4.68 -17.02 -10.13
C ALA A 86 -4.95 -18.15 -11.13
N ASP A 87 -4.55 -17.91 -12.37
CA ASP A 87 -4.51 -18.86 -13.46
C ASP A 87 -3.04 -19.00 -13.90
N SER A 88 -2.67 -20.10 -14.56
CA SER A 88 -1.30 -20.33 -15.01
C SER A 88 -0.78 -19.29 -16.03
N ALA A 89 -1.67 -18.60 -16.73
CA ALA A 89 -1.33 -17.64 -17.78
C ALA A 89 -1.55 -16.18 -17.35
N PHE A 90 -2.52 -15.93 -16.45
CA PHE A 90 -2.92 -14.59 -16.04
C PHE A 90 -3.30 -14.56 -14.57
N PHE A 91 -3.17 -13.38 -13.96
CA PHE A 91 -3.80 -13.06 -12.70
C PHE A 91 -5.13 -12.35 -13.00
N LYS A 92 -6.24 -13.07 -12.77
CA LYS A 92 -7.59 -12.59 -13.07
C LYS A 92 -8.16 -11.89 -11.85
N ILE A 93 -8.70 -10.69 -12.05
CA ILE A 93 -9.36 -9.91 -11.02
C ILE A 93 -10.76 -9.58 -11.48
N LYS A 94 -11.73 -9.76 -10.60
CA LYS A 94 -13.07 -9.25 -10.75
C LYS A 94 -13.26 -8.07 -9.78
N VAL A 95 -13.63 -6.91 -10.29
CA VAL A 95 -13.97 -5.72 -9.49
C VAL A 95 -15.43 -5.39 -9.77
N ASN A 96 -16.29 -5.55 -8.75
CA ASN A 96 -17.74 -5.48 -8.93
C ASN A 96 -18.18 -6.41 -10.08
N ASP A 97 -18.66 -5.84 -11.19
CA ASP A 97 -19.11 -6.59 -12.38
C ASP A 97 -18.11 -6.58 -13.55
N LYS A 98 -16.87 -6.10 -13.33
CA LYS A 98 -15.83 -6.00 -14.37
C LYS A 98 -14.71 -6.99 -14.15
N ASP A 99 -14.29 -7.65 -15.22
CA ASP A 99 -13.16 -8.58 -15.21
C ASP A 99 -11.90 -7.94 -15.81
N TYR A 100 -10.77 -8.13 -15.14
CA TYR A 100 -9.44 -7.69 -15.58
C TYR A 100 -8.50 -8.90 -15.67
N ASN A 101 -7.61 -8.87 -16.66
CA ASN A 101 -6.55 -9.87 -16.79
C ASN A 101 -5.20 -9.14 -16.70
N HIS A 102 -4.43 -9.47 -15.68
CA HIS A 102 -3.09 -8.93 -15.47
C HIS A 102 -2.04 -9.99 -15.78
N PRO A 103 -0.77 -9.61 -16.01
CA PRO A 103 0.32 -10.57 -16.18
C PRO A 103 0.36 -11.56 -15.02
N ALA A 104 0.70 -12.81 -15.32
CA ALA A 104 1.03 -13.77 -14.27
C ALA A 104 2.18 -13.23 -13.42
N CYS A 105 2.21 -13.59 -12.14
CA CYS A 105 3.21 -13.06 -11.18
C CYS A 105 3.17 -11.53 -11.02
N SER A 106 1.99 -10.93 -11.07
CA SER A 106 1.80 -9.54 -10.66
C SER A 106 1.97 -9.36 -9.15
N GLN A 107 2.15 -8.12 -8.72
CA GLN A 107 2.19 -7.72 -7.31
C GLN A 107 1.28 -6.52 -7.10
N THR A 108 0.93 -6.25 -5.84
CA THR A 108 0.23 -5.01 -5.45
C THR A 108 1.24 -3.91 -5.10
N PHE A 109 0.74 -2.75 -4.64
CA PHE A 109 1.56 -1.70 -4.03
C PHE A 109 2.07 -2.15 -2.64
N ARG A 110 3.08 -3.00 -2.62
CA ARG A 110 3.67 -3.64 -1.41
C ARG A 110 4.61 -2.69 -0.65
N TYR A 111 4.13 -1.56 -0.18
CA TYR A 111 4.97 -0.56 0.50
C TYR A 111 5.71 -1.11 1.74
N TRP A 112 5.20 -2.16 2.38
CA TRP A 112 5.83 -2.80 3.54
C TRP A 112 7.11 -3.56 3.22
N ASP A 113 7.36 -3.88 1.96
CA ASP A 113 8.53 -4.63 1.49
C ASP A 113 9.43 -3.73 0.64
N ILE A 114 10.67 -3.50 1.07
CA ILE A 114 11.60 -2.67 0.30
C ILE A 114 11.89 -3.21 -1.10
N GLN A 115 11.76 -4.53 -1.34
CA GLN A 115 11.90 -5.12 -2.67
C GLN A 115 10.86 -4.58 -3.67
N PHE A 116 9.80 -3.96 -3.18
CA PHE A 116 8.85 -3.24 -4.02
C PHE A 116 9.51 -2.14 -4.86
N THR A 117 10.61 -1.53 -4.37
CA THR A 117 11.36 -0.51 -5.10
C THR A 117 12.06 -1.01 -6.37
N GLU A 118 12.11 -2.33 -6.59
CA GLU A 118 12.67 -2.99 -7.77
C GLU A 118 11.58 -3.36 -8.80
N GLN A 119 10.30 -3.13 -8.49
CA GLN A 119 9.18 -3.46 -9.35
C GLN A 119 8.91 -2.39 -10.39
N ASN A 120 8.37 -2.81 -11.54
CA ASN A 120 7.98 -1.91 -12.63
C ASN A 120 6.48 -1.90 -12.92
N LEU A 121 5.73 -2.79 -12.28
CA LEU A 121 4.27 -2.91 -12.36
C LEU A 121 3.70 -3.20 -10.96
N ALA A 122 2.54 -2.63 -10.65
CA ALA A 122 1.75 -3.00 -9.48
C ALA A 122 0.25 -2.87 -9.76
N ILE A 123 -0.53 -3.75 -9.15
CA ILE A 123 -1.98 -3.69 -9.10
C ILE A 123 -2.38 -2.83 -7.90
N ASN A 124 -3.29 -1.89 -8.11
CA ASN A 124 -3.93 -1.17 -7.02
C ASN A 124 -4.98 -2.10 -6.35
N PRO A 125 -4.80 -2.45 -5.07
CA PRO A 125 -5.75 -3.34 -4.40
C PRO A 125 -7.11 -2.71 -4.13
N GLN A 126 -7.30 -1.42 -4.39
CA GLN A 126 -8.57 -0.72 -4.21
C GLN A 126 -9.57 -0.98 -5.34
N ASP A 127 -9.07 -0.94 -6.58
CA ASP A 127 -9.88 -0.92 -7.81
C ASP A 127 -9.42 -1.93 -8.88
N GLY A 128 -8.34 -2.66 -8.60
CA GLY A 128 -7.78 -3.68 -9.49
C GLY A 128 -7.02 -3.14 -10.69
N GLU A 129 -6.81 -1.84 -10.82
CA GLU A 129 -6.07 -1.26 -11.94
C GLU A 129 -4.57 -1.53 -11.84
N ILE A 130 -3.90 -1.65 -12.99
CA ILE A 130 -2.46 -1.87 -13.06
C ILE A 130 -1.73 -0.58 -13.40
N PHE A 131 -0.64 -0.33 -12.68
CA PHE A 131 0.20 0.86 -12.83
C PHE A 131 1.61 0.47 -13.26
N LYS A 132 2.18 1.23 -14.20
CA LYS A 132 3.61 1.23 -14.51
C LYS A 132 4.33 2.09 -13.47
N LEU A 133 5.40 1.53 -12.89
CA LEU A 133 6.14 2.14 -11.79
C LEU A 133 7.52 2.59 -12.24
N THR A 134 7.95 3.72 -11.70
CA THR A 134 9.33 4.20 -11.81
C THR A 134 9.80 4.66 -10.44
N PHE A 135 10.87 4.08 -9.93
CA PHE A 135 11.50 4.47 -8.68
C PHE A 135 12.80 5.23 -8.92
N ILE A 136 13.01 6.26 -8.14
CA ILE A 136 14.25 7.03 -8.06
C ILE A 136 14.71 6.96 -6.61
N LYS A 137 15.95 6.51 -6.38
CA LYS A 137 16.55 6.60 -5.05
C LYS A 137 17.03 8.03 -4.85
N ASP A 138 16.53 8.67 -3.80
CA ASP A 138 16.92 10.01 -3.38
C ASP A 138 18.06 9.96 -2.34
N GLU A 139 18.47 11.13 -1.83
CA GLU A 139 19.38 11.24 -0.71
C GLU A 139 18.73 10.70 0.57
N ASP A 140 19.56 10.04 1.39
CA ASP A 140 19.14 9.53 2.68
C ASP A 140 18.86 10.68 3.64
N GLU A 141 17.84 10.54 4.49
CA GLU A 141 17.47 11.59 5.44
C GLU A 141 17.04 11.03 6.81
N GLU A 142 17.09 11.87 7.82
CA GLU A 142 16.53 11.55 9.13
C GLU A 142 15.00 11.71 9.13
N VAL A 143 14.30 10.67 9.58
CA VAL A 143 12.84 10.65 9.74
C VAL A 143 12.50 10.52 11.21
N LYS A 144 11.70 11.46 11.71
CA LYS A 144 11.13 11.41 13.06
C LYS A 144 9.77 10.74 13.01
N THR A 145 9.58 9.75 13.86
CA THR A 145 8.31 9.15 14.21
C THR A 145 7.84 9.70 15.56
N LYS A 146 6.86 9.08 16.20
CA LYS A 146 6.35 9.51 17.48
C LYS A 146 7.39 9.38 18.62
N THR A 147 8.14 8.29 18.62
CA THR A 147 9.07 7.95 19.72
C THR A 147 10.53 7.88 19.28
N ASN A 148 10.80 7.72 18.00
CA ASN A 148 12.14 7.46 17.46
C ASN A 148 12.56 8.44 16.35
N THR A 149 13.86 8.45 16.06
CA THR A 149 14.44 9.08 14.88
C THR A 149 15.27 8.03 14.13
N PHE A 150 14.98 7.87 12.85
CA PHE A 150 15.61 6.86 11.99
C PHE A 150 16.39 7.53 10.87
N LEU A 151 17.56 6.98 10.55
CA LEU A 151 18.21 7.27 9.27
C LEU A 151 17.56 6.38 8.20
N ALA A 152 17.01 6.99 7.16
CA ALA A 152 16.20 6.32 6.18
C ALA A 152 16.71 6.47 4.76
N ASN A 153 16.61 5.39 3.98
CA ASN A 153 16.68 5.45 2.53
C ASN A 153 15.35 6.03 2.00
N LYS A 154 15.45 7.07 1.19
CA LYS A 154 14.30 7.70 0.53
C LYS A 154 14.20 7.25 -0.92
N TYR A 155 12.96 7.04 -1.39
CA TYR A 155 12.64 6.73 -2.77
C TYR A 155 11.46 7.57 -3.23
N THR A 156 11.57 8.14 -4.44
CA THR A 156 10.44 8.75 -5.14
C THR A 156 9.85 7.73 -6.11
N LEU A 157 8.57 7.43 -5.95
CA LEU A 157 7.77 6.60 -6.86
C LEU A 157 6.90 7.49 -7.75
N ARG A 158 6.98 7.24 -9.06
CA ARG A 158 6.02 7.69 -10.06
C ARG A 158 5.27 6.49 -10.58
N ALA A 159 3.95 6.51 -10.50
CA ALA A 159 3.09 5.46 -11.04
C ALA A 159 2.08 6.07 -12.02
N ILE A 160 1.79 5.35 -13.11
CA ILE A 160 0.85 5.77 -14.14
C ILE A 160 0.08 4.54 -14.66
N ASN A 161 -1.24 4.64 -14.80
CA ASN A 161 -2.08 3.65 -15.45
C ASN A 161 -2.41 4.03 -16.92
N ASP A 162 -3.15 3.19 -17.60
CA ASP A 162 -3.52 3.41 -19.01
C ASP A 162 -4.58 4.53 -19.19
N GLN A 163 -5.24 4.98 -18.10
CA GLN A 163 -6.16 6.13 -18.08
C GLN A 163 -5.44 7.46 -17.80
N ASP A 164 -4.10 7.46 -17.77
CA ASP A 164 -3.27 8.63 -17.45
C ASP A 164 -3.44 9.13 -15.99
N GLU A 165 -3.99 8.28 -15.10
CA GLU A 165 -3.96 8.54 -13.68
C GLU A 165 -2.52 8.43 -13.16
N LYS A 166 -2.11 9.37 -12.32
CA LYS A 166 -0.72 9.50 -11.87
C LYS A 166 -0.63 9.59 -10.36
N PHE A 167 0.26 8.76 -9.79
CA PHE A 167 0.67 8.90 -8.42
C PHE A 167 2.09 9.46 -8.33
N HIS A 168 2.27 10.37 -7.39
CA HIS A 168 3.56 10.84 -6.94
C HIS A 168 3.68 10.52 -5.44
N ILE A 169 4.56 9.59 -5.10
CA ILE A 169 4.68 9.05 -3.75
C ILE A 169 6.16 9.08 -3.36
N GLU A 170 6.44 9.50 -2.14
CA GLU A 170 7.75 9.35 -1.50
C GLU A 170 7.65 8.28 -0.42
N LEU A 171 8.66 7.41 -0.35
CA LEU A 171 8.75 6.27 0.57
C LEU A 171 10.05 6.33 1.35
N TRP A 172 9.99 6.05 2.65
CA TRP A 172 11.16 5.98 3.52
C TRP A 172 11.25 4.64 4.21
N TYR A 173 12.41 4.01 4.07
CA TYR A 173 12.74 2.75 4.72
C TYR A 173 13.94 2.94 5.65
N GLU A 174 13.83 2.49 6.91
CA GLU A 174 14.97 2.51 7.83
C GLU A 174 16.16 1.79 7.21
N GLN A 175 17.35 2.37 7.29
CA GLN A 175 18.54 1.82 6.64
C GLN A 175 18.94 0.44 7.16
N LYS A 176 18.80 0.18 8.46
CA LYS A 176 19.26 -1.06 9.09
C LYS A 176 18.27 -2.21 8.89
N SER A 177 17.05 -2.01 9.32
CA SER A 177 16.01 -3.06 9.30
C SER A 177 15.30 -3.19 7.96
N LYS A 178 15.41 -2.18 7.08
CA LYS A 178 14.64 -2.04 5.83
C LYS A 178 13.13 -1.88 6.08
N LYS A 179 12.74 -1.60 7.30
CA LYS A 179 11.34 -1.38 7.68
C LYS A 179 10.81 -0.10 7.06
N TRP A 180 9.61 -0.17 6.50
CA TRP A 180 8.88 0.99 6.02
C TRP A 180 8.45 1.87 7.21
N ILE A 181 8.82 3.16 7.20
CA ILE A 181 8.61 4.07 8.33
C ILE A 181 7.79 5.31 7.99
N LYS A 182 7.74 5.69 6.70
CA LYS A 182 6.98 6.86 6.28
C LYS A 182 6.62 6.77 4.80
N LEU A 183 5.49 7.40 4.45
CA LEU A 183 5.08 7.65 3.07
C LEU A 183 4.50 9.07 2.99
N LYS A 184 4.72 9.73 1.84
CA LYS A 184 3.96 10.91 1.43
C LYS A 184 3.36 10.65 0.05
N SER A 185 2.08 10.91 -0.10
CA SER A 185 1.37 10.90 -1.39
C SER A 185 0.89 12.29 -1.71
N TYR A 186 1.31 12.81 -2.85
CA TYR A 186 0.96 14.13 -3.34
C TYR A 186 -0.30 14.03 -4.18
N LEU A 187 -1.38 14.61 -3.69
CA LEU A 187 -2.68 14.63 -4.33
C LEU A 187 -2.82 15.87 -5.24
N LYS A 188 -3.97 15.98 -5.90
CA LYS A 188 -4.37 17.21 -6.59
C LYS A 188 -4.56 18.35 -5.57
N ASP A 189 -4.50 19.59 -6.03
CA ASP A 189 -4.71 20.79 -5.23
C ASP A 189 -3.73 20.95 -4.05
N ASP A 190 -2.47 20.51 -4.24
CA ASP A 190 -1.37 20.62 -3.28
C ASP A 190 -1.64 19.92 -1.93
N ASN A 191 -2.64 19.06 -1.86
CA ASN A 191 -2.88 18.24 -0.66
C ASN A 191 -1.86 17.10 -0.56
N VAL A 192 -1.44 16.80 0.68
CA VAL A 192 -0.48 15.73 0.95
C VAL A 192 -1.04 14.79 2.00
N ILE A 193 -1.12 13.51 1.66
CA ILE A 193 -1.35 12.44 2.63
C ILE A 193 0.01 11.96 3.14
N THR A 194 0.17 11.92 4.46
CA THR A 194 1.37 11.44 5.12
C THR A 194 1.04 10.25 6.02
N TYR A 195 1.79 9.17 5.85
CA TYR A 195 1.81 8.01 6.75
C TYR A 195 3.06 8.11 7.62
N ILE A 196 2.90 7.97 8.91
CA ILE A 196 4.00 7.95 9.88
C ILE A 196 3.86 6.69 10.73
N LEU A 197 4.92 5.90 10.81
CA LEU A 197 4.95 4.69 11.64
C LEU A 197 4.59 5.06 13.09
N ASN A 198 3.63 4.34 13.64
CA ASN A 198 3.24 4.46 15.03
C ASN A 198 4.01 3.40 15.83
N ASP A 199 5.19 3.79 16.31
CA ASP A 199 6.17 2.98 17.04
C ASP A 199 6.09 3.18 18.56
#